data_23115af27d872e6b3499fd6670fb30df
#
_entry.id   23115af27d872e6b3499fd6670fb30df
#
_cell.length_a   1.000
_cell.length_b   1.000
_cell.length_c   1.000
_cell.angle_alpha   90.00
_cell.angle_beta   90.00
_cell.angle_gamma   90.00
#
_symmetry.space_group_name_H-M   'P 1'
#
loop_
_entity.id
_entity.type
_entity.pdbx_description
1 polymer ?
#
loop_
_entity_poly.entity_id
_entity_poly.type
_entity_poly.pdbx_seq_one_letter_code
_entity_poly.pdbx_strand_id
1 'polypeptide(L)'
;KLDFITKGLRFEGRFGFDTNNQSEINRIRMPETWRAQRDRNDEGKVIFNQQSAEKPMEQTSASTGERREFLEAFLQYNRAFHAHHLSGTLKYSQDAYRTTVDIGTDVKNGIAKRHMGLAGRVSYNWNYRYFADFNFGYNGSENFADGHRFGFFPAFSLAWNIAEETFIKKHLKWMNMFKLRYSYGKVGSDKLKIGDTTYRFPYLYTIKDDGNGWTWSDYGSPDNVYTGMQYTQLASNNVTWEIATKHDAGVDLSLFNDKFTATVDYFHEQRDGIYMERNYLPGIVGVNTYPKANVGSVRSKGFDG
;
A
#
# COMPACT_ATOMS: atom_id res chain seq x y z
N LYS A 1 -20.05 -22.33 -14.15
CA LYS A 1 -19.92 -22.21 -15.60
C LYS A 1 -21.22 -21.66 -16.16
N LEU A 2 -21.13 -20.83 -17.18
CA LEU A 2 -22.26 -20.18 -17.85
C LEU A 2 -22.29 -20.61 -19.34
N ASP A 3 -21.96 -21.86 -19.60
CA ASP A 3 -21.88 -22.42 -20.96
C ASP A 3 -23.22 -22.38 -21.71
N PHE A 4 -24.35 -22.20 -20.99
CA PHE A 4 -25.69 -21.98 -21.56
C PHE A 4 -25.84 -20.60 -22.21
N ILE A 5 -25.03 -19.60 -21.81
CA ILE A 5 -24.99 -18.28 -22.47
C ILE A 5 -23.99 -18.33 -23.64
N THR A 6 -22.74 -18.73 -23.32
CA THR A 6 -21.68 -18.95 -24.31
C THR A 6 -20.63 -19.90 -23.76
N LYS A 7 -20.14 -20.81 -24.63
CA LYS A 7 -19.10 -21.77 -24.24
C LYS A 7 -17.83 -21.05 -23.78
N GLY A 8 -17.31 -21.46 -22.61
CA GLY A 8 -16.09 -20.90 -22.05
C GLY A 8 -16.31 -19.71 -21.10
N LEU A 9 -17.56 -19.33 -20.84
CA LEU A 9 -17.89 -18.29 -19.87
C LEU A 9 -18.03 -18.89 -18.47
N ARG A 10 -17.39 -18.24 -17.49
CA ARG A 10 -17.45 -18.59 -16.07
C ARG A 10 -17.64 -17.36 -15.21
N PHE A 11 -18.52 -17.45 -14.24
CA PHE A 11 -18.66 -16.50 -13.16
C PHE A 11 -18.21 -17.14 -11.84
N GLU A 12 -17.54 -16.36 -11.01
CA GLU A 12 -17.14 -16.73 -9.67
C GLU A 12 -17.30 -15.54 -8.72
N GLY A 13 -17.96 -15.74 -7.60
CA GLY A 13 -18.06 -14.77 -6.53
C GLY A 13 -17.37 -15.28 -5.27
N ARG A 14 -16.69 -14.41 -4.55
CA ARG A 14 -16.06 -14.69 -3.26
C ARG A 14 -16.44 -13.62 -2.27
N PHE A 15 -16.82 -14.05 -1.09
CA PHE A 15 -17.00 -13.18 0.06
C PHE A 15 -16.19 -13.75 1.21
N GLY A 16 -15.48 -12.87 1.93
CA GLY A 16 -14.73 -13.23 3.11
C GLY A 16 -14.96 -12.24 4.23
N PHE A 17 -14.95 -12.78 5.43
CA PHE A 17 -15.08 -12.05 6.67
C PHE A 17 -14.08 -12.61 7.65
N ASP A 18 -13.10 -11.80 8.03
CA ASP A 18 -12.08 -12.14 9.00
C ASP A 18 -12.24 -11.24 10.22
N THR A 19 -12.16 -11.83 11.40
CA THR A 19 -12.14 -11.07 12.66
C THR A 19 -11.13 -11.69 13.61
N ASN A 20 -10.37 -10.84 14.27
CA ASN A 20 -9.46 -11.20 15.34
C ASN A 20 -9.75 -10.28 16.54
N ASN A 21 -10.09 -10.86 17.69
CA ASN A 21 -10.34 -10.11 18.90
C ASN A 21 -9.43 -10.63 20.01
N GLN A 22 -8.77 -9.74 20.69
CA GLN A 22 -7.92 -10.02 21.82
C GLN A 22 -8.45 -9.29 23.05
N SER A 23 -8.57 -10.02 24.17
CA SER A 23 -8.88 -9.45 25.47
C SER A 23 -7.77 -9.77 26.44
N GLU A 24 -7.33 -8.78 27.18
CA GLU A 24 -6.28 -8.90 28.17
C GLU A 24 -6.80 -8.40 29.51
N ILE A 25 -6.53 -9.16 30.57
CA ILE A 25 -6.82 -8.78 31.94
C ILE A 25 -5.53 -8.91 32.73
N ASN A 26 -5.01 -7.77 33.17
CA ASN A 26 -3.83 -7.70 34.02
C ASN A 26 -4.25 -7.49 35.46
N ARG A 27 -3.72 -8.35 36.38
CA ARG A 27 -3.89 -8.23 37.81
C ARG A 27 -2.53 -8.10 38.42
N ILE A 28 -2.29 -7.00 39.12
CA ILE A 28 -1.03 -6.67 39.74
C ILE A 28 -1.24 -6.48 41.22
N ARG A 29 -0.46 -7.20 42.04
CA ARG A 29 -0.36 -6.99 43.47
C ARG A 29 1.10 -6.75 43.81
N MET A 30 1.40 -5.77 44.61
CA MET A 30 2.75 -5.56 45.11
C MET A 30 2.73 -5.86 46.61
N PRO A 31 3.39 -6.96 47.02
CA PRO A 31 3.52 -7.28 48.45
C PRO A 31 4.46 -6.28 49.13
N GLU A 32 4.24 -6.07 50.40
CA GLU A 32 5.20 -5.37 51.25
C GLU A 32 6.48 -6.17 51.36
N THR A 33 7.64 -5.52 51.14
CA THR A 33 8.96 -6.17 51.29
C THR A 33 9.87 -5.32 52.13
N TRP A 34 10.65 -6.02 52.95
CA TRP A 34 11.58 -5.43 53.92
C TRP A 34 12.98 -5.99 53.71
N ARG A 35 13.98 -5.15 53.84
CA ARG A 35 15.39 -5.53 53.77
C ARG A 35 16.01 -5.35 55.12
N ALA A 36 16.63 -6.41 55.65
CA ALA A 36 17.43 -6.35 56.87
C ALA A 36 18.70 -5.51 56.63
N GLN A 37 19.00 -4.61 57.56
CA GLN A 37 20.27 -3.88 57.58
C GLN A 37 21.38 -4.73 58.21
N ARG A 38 22.62 -4.39 57.92
CA ARG A 38 23.79 -5.00 58.60
C ARG A 38 23.91 -4.54 60.03
N ASP A 39 23.52 -3.30 60.30
CA ASP A 39 23.59 -2.71 61.62
C ASP A 39 22.40 -3.17 62.47
N ARG A 40 22.59 -3.18 63.78
CA ARG A 40 21.60 -3.54 64.78
C ARG A 40 21.25 -2.29 65.56
N ASN A 41 20.06 -2.24 66.13
CA ASN A 41 19.70 -1.18 67.06
C ASN A 41 20.44 -1.30 68.40
N ASP A 42 20.31 -0.34 69.26
CA ASP A 42 20.95 -0.26 70.58
C ASP A 42 20.60 -1.46 71.46
N GLU A 43 19.51 -2.17 71.20
CA GLU A 43 19.06 -3.40 71.83
C GLU A 43 19.64 -4.69 71.22
N GLY A 44 20.44 -4.56 70.17
CA GLY A 44 21.01 -5.68 69.40
C GLY A 44 20.07 -6.35 68.41
N LYS A 45 18.87 -5.77 68.14
CA LYS A 45 17.89 -6.30 67.16
C LYS A 45 18.17 -5.87 65.74
N VAL A 46 17.78 -6.71 64.77
CA VAL A 46 17.89 -6.41 63.33
C VAL A 46 16.96 -5.28 62.95
N ILE A 47 17.50 -4.30 62.26
CA ILE A 47 16.72 -3.18 61.70
C ILE A 47 16.26 -3.58 60.32
N PHE A 48 14.99 -3.37 60.01
CA PHE A 48 14.40 -3.61 58.68
C PHE A 48 14.02 -2.30 58.01
N ASN A 49 14.46 -2.11 56.80
CA ASN A 49 14.01 -0.99 55.94
C ASN A 49 12.98 -1.50 54.95
N GLN A 50 11.86 -0.86 54.91
CA GLN A 50 10.83 -1.13 53.93
C GLN A 50 11.34 -0.76 52.52
N GLN A 51 11.31 -1.73 51.61
CA GLN A 51 11.73 -1.57 50.21
C GLN A 51 10.52 -1.24 49.30
N SER A 52 9.40 -1.87 49.58
CA SER A 52 8.13 -1.60 48.91
C SER A 52 6.99 -1.60 49.93
N ALA A 53 6.08 -0.65 49.79
CA ALA A 53 4.80 -0.66 50.50
C ALA A 53 3.84 -1.65 49.86
N GLU A 54 2.94 -2.23 50.66
CA GLU A 54 1.87 -3.05 50.10
C GLU A 54 0.95 -2.18 49.20
N LYS A 55 0.69 -2.65 47.98
CA LYS A 55 -0.36 -2.12 47.13
C LYS A 55 -1.45 -3.18 46.98
N PRO A 56 -2.71 -2.82 47.15
CA PRO A 56 -3.83 -3.73 46.95
C PRO A 56 -3.81 -4.25 45.50
N MET A 57 -4.51 -5.34 45.27
CA MET A 57 -4.64 -5.89 43.93
C MET A 57 -5.40 -4.91 43.04
N GLU A 58 -4.75 -4.48 41.96
CA GLU A 58 -5.32 -3.67 40.91
C GLU A 58 -5.60 -4.54 39.68
N GLN A 59 -6.69 -4.28 39.00
CA GLN A 59 -7.04 -4.93 37.76
C GLN A 59 -7.20 -3.90 36.64
N THR A 60 -6.53 -4.13 35.53
CA THR A 60 -6.73 -3.40 34.27
C THR A 60 -7.17 -4.36 33.20
N SER A 61 -8.02 -3.90 32.32
CA SER A 61 -8.46 -4.67 31.16
C SER A 61 -8.30 -3.86 29.88
N ALA A 62 -7.88 -4.52 28.81
CA ALA A 62 -7.81 -3.98 27.48
C ALA A 62 -8.46 -4.95 26.51
N SER A 63 -9.11 -4.43 25.49
CA SER A 63 -9.67 -5.22 24.39
C SER A 63 -9.32 -4.56 23.08
N THR A 64 -8.77 -5.33 22.16
CA THR A 64 -8.43 -4.89 20.81
C THR A 64 -9.06 -5.82 19.79
N GLY A 65 -9.35 -5.31 18.61
CA GLY A 65 -9.98 -6.10 17.58
C GLY A 65 -9.62 -5.63 16.17
N GLU A 66 -9.60 -6.57 15.27
CA GLU A 66 -9.44 -6.35 13.84
C GLU A 66 -10.59 -7.01 13.11
N ARG A 67 -11.03 -6.37 12.04
CA ARG A 67 -12.09 -6.88 11.17
C ARG A 67 -11.78 -6.54 9.72
N ARG A 68 -11.82 -7.55 8.87
CA ARG A 68 -11.70 -7.40 7.43
C ARG A 68 -12.89 -8.02 6.73
N GLU A 69 -13.45 -7.30 5.78
CA GLU A 69 -14.51 -7.75 4.90
C GLU A 69 -14.04 -7.59 3.47
N PHE A 70 -14.21 -8.59 2.64
CA PHE A 70 -13.92 -8.48 1.23
C PHE A 70 -14.97 -9.16 0.37
N LEU A 71 -15.21 -8.58 -0.78
CA LEU A 71 -16.09 -9.09 -1.83
C LEU A 71 -15.32 -9.05 -3.15
N GLU A 72 -15.34 -10.17 -3.87
CA GLU A 72 -14.79 -10.28 -5.21
C GLU A 72 -15.78 -10.96 -6.14
N ALA A 73 -15.87 -10.47 -7.35
CA ALA A 73 -16.63 -11.07 -8.43
C ALA A 73 -15.79 -11.13 -9.70
N PHE A 74 -15.75 -12.28 -10.34
CA PHE A 74 -14.98 -12.55 -11.54
C PHE A 74 -15.92 -13.02 -12.66
N LEU A 75 -15.76 -12.42 -13.82
CA LEU A 75 -16.31 -12.92 -15.07
C LEU A 75 -15.14 -13.31 -15.96
N GLN A 76 -15.05 -14.58 -16.32
CA GLN A 76 -13.95 -15.12 -17.11
C GLN A 76 -14.50 -15.73 -18.40
N TYR A 77 -13.81 -15.49 -19.49
CA TYR A 77 -14.09 -16.06 -20.79
C TYR A 77 -12.82 -16.65 -21.38
N ASN A 78 -12.89 -17.87 -21.86
CA ASN A 78 -11.75 -18.52 -22.51
C ASN A 78 -12.28 -19.41 -23.64
N ARG A 79 -11.85 -19.13 -24.86
CA ARG A 79 -12.27 -19.90 -26.04
C ARG A 79 -11.23 -19.86 -27.15
N ALA A 80 -11.08 -21.02 -27.79
CA ALA A 80 -10.30 -21.15 -29.04
C ALA A 80 -11.25 -21.35 -30.22
N PHE A 81 -11.00 -20.64 -31.32
CA PHE A 81 -11.71 -20.73 -32.59
C PHE A 81 -10.71 -20.96 -33.70
N HIS A 82 -10.48 -22.20 -34.11
CA HIS A 82 -9.45 -22.56 -35.07
C HIS A 82 -8.06 -22.05 -34.62
N ALA A 83 -7.50 -21.09 -35.36
CA ALA A 83 -6.21 -20.47 -35.04
C ALA A 83 -6.29 -19.28 -34.08
N HIS A 84 -7.50 -18.88 -33.65
CA HIS A 84 -7.73 -17.73 -32.79
C HIS A 84 -7.96 -18.18 -31.35
N HIS A 85 -7.21 -17.64 -30.42
CA HIS A 85 -7.37 -17.87 -28.98
C HIS A 85 -7.72 -16.54 -28.31
N LEU A 86 -8.88 -16.50 -27.67
CA LEU A 86 -9.38 -15.32 -26.96
C LEU A 86 -9.61 -15.69 -25.50
N SER A 87 -9.02 -14.92 -24.60
CA SER A 87 -9.32 -14.99 -23.18
C SER A 87 -9.62 -13.61 -22.63
N GLY A 88 -10.54 -13.54 -21.69
CA GLY A 88 -10.93 -12.30 -21.01
C GLY A 88 -11.24 -12.55 -19.55
N THR A 89 -10.90 -11.59 -18.72
CA THR A 89 -11.26 -11.58 -17.30
C THR A 89 -11.71 -10.19 -16.92
N LEU A 90 -12.86 -10.10 -16.27
CA LEU A 90 -13.31 -8.88 -15.59
C LEU A 90 -13.43 -9.20 -14.12
N LYS A 91 -12.77 -8.43 -13.26
CA LYS A 91 -12.79 -8.58 -11.81
C LYS A 91 -13.30 -7.31 -11.16
N TYR A 92 -14.30 -7.44 -10.32
CA TYR A 92 -14.67 -6.44 -9.34
C TYR A 92 -14.14 -6.87 -7.97
N SER A 93 -13.59 -5.94 -7.20
CA SER A 93 -13.15 -6.20 -5.83
C SER A 93 -13.47 -5.02 -4.92
N GLN A 94 -13.80 -5.34 -3.69
CA GLN A 94 -14.05 -4.36 -2.63
C GLN A 94 -13.54 -4.95 -1.33
N ASP A 95 -12.78 -4.17 -0.55
CA ASP A 95 -12.36 -4.55 0.79
C ASP A 95 -12.51 -3.41 1.78
N ALA A 96 -12.75 -3.78 3.04
CA ALA A 96 -12.79 -2.87 4.17
C ALA A 96 -12.06 -3.50 5.35
N TYR A 97 -11.09 -2.78 5.90
CA TYR A 97 -10.32 -3.19 7.07
C TYR A 97 -10.47 -2.17 8.19
N ARG A 98 -10.80 -2.63 9.38
CA ARG A 98 -10.88 -1.84 10.61
C ARG A 98 -10.00 -2.48 11.68
N THR A 99 -9.35 -1.66 12.48
CA THR A 99 -8.58 -2.10 13.63
C THR A 99 -8.73 -1.13 14.79
N THR A 100 -8.66 -1.64 16.01
CA THR A 100 -8.48 -0.88 17.25
C THR A 100 -7.10 -1.15 17.86
N VAL A 101 -6.25 -1.94 17.16
CA VAL A 101 -4.89 -2.26 17.60
C VAL A 101 -3.97 -1.10 17.23
N ASP A 102 -3.22 -0.60 18.20
CA ASP A 102 -2.16 0.41 18.04
C ASP A 102 -2.58 1.67 17.24
N ILE A 103 -3.84 2.06 17.36
CA ILE A 103 -4.35 3.25 16.64
C ILE A 103 -3.77 4.56 17.17
N GLY A 104 -3.20 4.57 18.37
CA GLY A 104 -2.63 5.76 19.00
C GLY A 104 -3.67 6.86 19.20
N THR A 105 -3.21 8.11 19.17
CA THR A 105 -4.06 9.30 19.37
C THR A 105 -4.49 9.96 18.06
N ASP A 106 -3.96 9.54 16.91
CA ASP A 106 -4.36 10.09 15.62
C ASP A 106 -5.72 9.53 15.20
N VAL A 107 -6.73 10.39 15.20
CA VAL A 107 -8.12 10.04 14.84
C VAL A 107 -8.25 9.38 13.47
N LYS A 108 -7.32 9.62 12.55
CA LYS A 108 -7.30 9.02 11.21
C LYS A 108 -7.04 7.52 11.24
N ASN A 109 -6.35 7.03 12.27
CA ASN A 109 -6.05 5.59 12.40
C ASN A 109 -7.29 4.76 12.75
N GLY A 110 -8.29 5.37 13.41
CA GLY A 110 -9.58 4.73 13.71
C GLY A 110 -10.53 4.63 12.51
N ILE A 111 -10.23 5.33 11.41
CA ILE A 111 -11.06 5.27 10.20
C ILE A 111 -10.74 3.99 9.42
N ALA A 112 -11.78 3.26 8.99
CA ALA A 112 -11.61 2.04 8.21
C ALA A 112 -10.80 2.30 6.93
N LYS A 113 -9.95 1.36 6.55
CA LYS A 113 -9.25 1.36 5.25
C LYS A 113 -10.16 0.68 4.24
N ARG A 114 -10.50 1.36 3.17
CA ARG A 114 -11.43 0.89 2.14
C ARG A 114 -10.83 1.05 0.76
N HIS A 115 -10.90 -0.01 -0.02
CA HIS A 115 -10.51 -0.01 -1.42
C HIS A 115 -11.60 -0.66 -2.24
N MET A 116 -11.79 -0.18 -3.45
CA MET A 116 -12.64 -0.83 -4.43
C MET A 116 -12.00 -0.70 -5.82
N GLY A 117 -12.28 -1.67 -6.68
CA GLY A 117 -11.70 -1.64 -8.00
C GLY A 117 -12.42 -2.54 -8.99
N LEU A 118 -12.33 -2.11 -10.25
CA LEU A 118 -12.70 -2.90 -11.41
C LEU A 118 -11.43 -3.11 -12.24
N ALA A 119 -11.07 -4.35 -12.51
CA ALA A 119 -9.94 -4.69 -13.35
C ALA A 119 -10.39 -5.58 -14.49
N GLY A 120 -9.86 -5.35 -15.66
CA GLY A 120 -10.15 -6.15 -16.84
C GLY A 120 -8.88 -6.52 -17.59
N ARG A 121 -8.91 -7.70 -18.19
CA ARG A 121 -7.89 -8.18 -19.12
C ARG A 121 -8.54 -8.86 -20.31
N VAL A 122 -8.06 -8.57 -21.49
CA VAL A 122 -8.38 -9.28 -22.74
C VAL A 122 -7.08 -9.68 -23.39
N SER A 123 -6.92 -10.97 -23.65
CA SER A 123 -5.74 -11.52 -24.35
C SER A 123 -6.19 -12.21 -25.60
N TYR A 124 -5.51 -11.90 -26.68
CA TYR A 124 -5.74 -12.47 -27.99
C TYR A 124 -4.44 -13.00 -28.59
N ASN A 125 -4.54 -14.16 -29.19
CA ASN A 125 -3.42 -14.77 -29.93
C ASN A 125 -3.95 -15.40 -31.21
N TRP A 126 -3.26 -15.11 -32.29
CA TRP A 126 -3.52 -15.73 -33.60
C TRP A 126 -2.39 -16.65 -34.00
N ASN A 127 -2.71 -17.94 -34.08
CA ASN A 127 -1.82 -19.00 -34.57
C ASN A 127 -0.41 -18.99 -33.92
N TYR A 128 -0.33 -18.54 -32.64
CA TYR A 128 0.93 -18.38 -31.88
C TYR A 128 1.95 -17.44 -32.55
N ARG A 129 1.52 -16.64 -33.54
CA ARG A 129 2.36 -15.63 -34.23
C ARG A 129 2.18 -14.24 -33.67
N TYR A 130 0.94 -13.79 -33.58
CA TYR A 130 0.62 -12.45 -33.10
C TYR A 130 -0.11 -12.54 -31.79
N PHE A 131 0.35 -11.73 -30.83
CA PHE A 131 -0.22 -11.66 -29.52
C PHE A 131 -0.58 -10.22 -29.19
N ALA A 132 -1.73 -10.01 -28.61
CA ALA A 132 -2.18 -8.72 -28.12
C ALA A 132 -2.85 -8.90 -26.77
N ASP A 133 -2.40 -8.12 -25.79
CA ASP A 133 -3.03 -8.04 -24.48
C ASP A 133 -3.46 -6.61 -24.20
N PHE A 134 -4.65 -6.46 -23.65
CA PHE A 134 -5.13 -5.21 -23.08
C PHE A 134 -5.56 -5.44 -21.66
N ASN A 135 -5.04 -4.61 -20.76
CA ASN A 135 -5.39 -4.63 -19.34
C ASN A 135 -5.85 -3.25 -18.91
N PHE A 136 -6.73 -3.18 -17.94
CA PHE A 136 -7.02 -1.94 -17.25
C PHE A 136 -7.33 -2.19 -15.79
N GLY A 137 -7.01 -1.21 -14.95
CA GLY A 137 -7.47 -1.10 -13.57
C GLY A 137 -8.18 0.24 -13.39
N TYR A 138 -9.38 0.21 -12.80
CA TYR A 138 -10.10 1.38 -12.34
C TYR A 138 -10.29 1.25 -10.85
N ASN A 139 -9.43 1.90 -10.06
CA ASN A 139 -9.34 1.71 -8.63
C ASN A 139 -9.73 2.97 -7.88
N GLY A 140 -10.45 2.80 -6.78
CA GLY A 140 -10.82 3.85 -5.85
C GLY A 140 -10.10 3.70 -4.51
N SER A 141 -9.58 4.80 -3.99
CA SER A 141 -8.96 4.89 -2.67
C SER A 141 -9.60 6.02 -1.86
N GLU A 142 -9.89 5.74 -0.60
CA GLU A 142 -10.42 6.72 0.34
C GLU A 142 -9.38 7.74 0.79
N ASN A 143 -8.09 7.49 0.51
CA ASN A 143 -7.02 8.41 0.85
C ASN A 143 -7.15 9.78 0.17
N PHE A 144 -7.93 9.87 -0.90
CA PHE A 144 -8.07 11.08 -1.69
C PHE A 144 -9.43 11.75 -1.50
N ALA A 145 -9.45 13.07 -1.66
CA ALA A 145 -10.67 13.87 -1.64
C ALA A 145 -11.62 13.51 -2.78
N ASP A 146 -12.88 13.91 -2.67
CA ASP A 146 -13.85 13.75 -3.75
C ASP A 146 -13.32 14.32 -5.05
N GLY A 147 -13.58 13.63 -6.17
CA GLY A 147 -13.06 13.97 -7.49
C GLY A 147 -11.65 13.41 -7.79
N HIS A 148 -10.87 13.00 -6.79
CA HIS A 148 -9.52 12.44 -6.95
C HIS A 148 -9.42 10.96 -6.51
N ARG A 149 -10.51 10.37 -6.00
CA ARG A 149 -10.52 9.01 -5.43
C ARG A 149 -10.25 7.92 -6.44
N PHE A 150 -10.72 8.09 -7.67
CA PHE A 150 -10.64 7.04 -8.69
C PHE A 150 -9.52 7.31 -9.69
N GLY A 151 -8.70 6.28 -9.96
CA GLY A 151 -7.66 6.29 -10.97
C GLY A 151 -7.91 5.23 -12.03
N PHE A 152 -7.66 5.58 -13.31
CA PHE A 152 -7.71 4.65 -14.43
C PHE A 152 -6.31 4.36 -14.95
N PHE A 153 -5.94 3.08 -14.96
CA PHE A 153 -4.60 2.59 -15.25
C PHE A 153 -4.64 1.56 -16.38
N PRO A 154 -4.59 2.01 -17.63
CA PRO A 154 -4.56 1.12 -18.80
C PRO A 154 -3.14 0.57 -19.03
N ALA A 155 -3.07 -0.63 -19.59
CA ALA A 155 -1.86 -1.23 -20.11
C ALA A 155 -2.17 -2.07 -21.33
N PHE A 156 -1.25 -2.10 -22.29
CA PHE A 156 -1.33 -2.97 -23.46
C PHE A 156 0.03 -3.56 -23.79
N SER A 157 0.02 -4.74 -24.37
CA SER A 157 1.22 -5.36 -24.92
C SER A 157 0.94 -6.01 -26.26
N LEU A 158 1.94 -5.97 -27.11
CA LEU A 158 1.95 -6.61 -28.42
C LEU A 158 3.19 -7.50 -28.52
N ALA A 159 3.03 -8.65 -29.16
CA ALA A 159 4.18 -9.47 -29.47
C ALA A 159 4.02 -10.18 -30.82
N TRP A 160 5.13 -10.33 -31.50
CA TRP A 160 5.23 -11.02 -32.79
C TRP A 160 6.29 -12.11 -32.71
N ASN A 161 5.87 -13.35 -32.86
CA ASN A 161 6.78 -14.50 -32.95
C ASN A 161 7.12 -14.74 -34.43
N ILE A 162 8.21 -14.16 -34.86
CA ILE A 162 8.71 -14.21 -36.23
C ILE A 162 9.08 -15.63 -36.62
N ALA A 163 9.58 -16.47 -35.68
CA ALA A 163 9.93 -17.85 -35.94
C ALA A 163 8.75 -18.71 -36.43
N GLU A 164 7.51 -18.31 -36.09
CA GLU A 164 6.28 -18.98 -36.51
C GLU A 164 5.82 -18.59 -37.92
N GLU A 165 6.49 -17.62 -38.57
CA GLU A 165 6.18 -17.26 -39.95
C GLU A 165 6.54 -18.36 -40.93
N THR A 166 5.69 -18.60 -41.90
CA THR A 166 5.81 -19.72 -42.85
C THR A 166 7.16 -19.72 -43.62
N PHE A 167 7.62 -18.49 -43.96
CA PHE A 167 8.89 -18.34 -44.69
C PHE A 167 10.11 -18.60 -43.78
N ILE A 168 10.03 -18.22 -42.47
CA ILE A 168 11.10 -18.50 -41.51
C ILE A 168 11.16 -19.99 -41.20
N LYS A 169 10.05 -20.64 -40.87
CA LYS A 169 9.98 -22.10 -40.61
C LYS A 169 10.52 -22.95 -41.71
N LYS A 170 10.34 -22.55 -42.98
CA LYS A 170 10.86 -23.29 -44.13
C LYS A 170 12.38 -23.20 -44.27
N HIS A 171 12.98 -22.05 -43.96
CA HIS A 171 14.39 -21.76 -44.25
C HIS A 171 15.30 -21.85 -43.03
N LEU A 172 14.79 -21.49 -41.84
CA LEU A 172 15.57 -21.42 -40.61
C LEU A 172 15.06 -22.39 -39.55
N LYS A 173 15.18 -23.69 -39.84
CA LYS A 173 14.71 -24.78 -38.94
C LYS A 173 15.43 -24.84 -37.58
N TRP A 174 16.58 -24.19 -37.47
CA TRP A 174 17.36 -24.10 -36.25
C TRP A 174 16.86 -23.00 -35.30
N MET A 175 15.95 -22.10 -35.76
CA MET A 175 15.36 -21.05 -34.97
C MET A 175 14.03 -21.54 -34.39
N ASN A 176 14.00 -21.79 -33.08
CA ASN A 176 12.81 -22.28 -32.36
C ASN A 176 11.86 -21.14 -31.96
N MET A 177 12.44 -20.03 -31.53
CA MET A 177 11.70 -18.83 -31.18
C MET A 177 12.50 -17.58 -31.52
N PHE A 178 11.84 -16.62 -32.12
CA PHE A 178 12.29 -15.24 -32.27
C PHE A 178 11.08 -14.34 -32.11
N LYS A 179 10.91 -13.82 -30.89
CA LYS A 179 9.73 -13.07 -30.50
C LYS A 179 10.12 -11.66 -30.12
N LEU A 180 9.54 -10.69 -30.81
CA LEU A 180 9.60 -9.28 -30.44
C LEU A 180 8.43 -8.95 -29.53
N ARG A 181 8.69 -8.19 -28.48
CA ARG A 181 7.69 -7.76 -27.49
C ARG A 181 7.75 -6.25 -27.32
N TYR A 182 6.60 -5.66 -27.10
CA TYR A 182 6.48 -4.30 -26.63
C TYR A 182 5.31 -4.19 -25.67
N SER A 183 5.53 -3.53 -24.53
CA SER A 183 4.47 -3.21 -23.60
C SER A 183 4.49 -1.74 -23.19
N TYR A 184 3.29 -1.24 -22.92
CA TYR A 184 3.04 0.07 -22.34
C TYR A 184 2.04 -0.08 -21.22
N GLY A 185 2.27 0.57 -20.08
CA GLY A 185 1.32 0.53 -18.99
C GLY A 185 1.44 1.69 -18.04
N LYS A 186 0.31 2.04 -17.44
CA LYS A 186 0.24 2.95 -16.30
C LYS A 186 -0.07 2.16 -15.04
N VAL A 187 0.65 2.47 -13.96
CA VAL A 187 0.44 1.90 -12.62
C VAL A 187 0.24 3.04 -11.65
N GLY A 188 -0.87 3.00 -10.89
CA GLY A 188 -1.17 3.95 -9.84
C GLY A 188 -0.81 3.43 -8.45
N SER A 189 -0.33 4.31 -7.58
CA SER A 189 -0.15 4.06 -6.16
C SER A 189 -0.88 5.10 -5.34
N ASP A 190 -1.65 4.64 -4.35
CA ASP A 190 -2.33 5.49 -3.36
C ASP A 190 -1.55 5.58 -2.03
N LYS A 191 -0.35 5.01 -2.00
CA LYS A 191 0.52 5.04 -0.83
C LYS A 191 1.20 6.40 -0.70
N LEU A 192 0.73 7.20 0.24
CA LEU A 192 1.30 8.51 0.56
C LEU A 192 2.39 8.33 1.60
N LYS A 193 3.63 8.11 1.18
CA LYS A 193 4.77 7.83 2.05
C LYS A 193 5.88 8.86 1.87
N ILE A 194 6.42 9.38 2.99
CA ILE A 194 7.60 10.24 3.03
C ILE A 194 8.57 9.65 4.06
N GLY A 195 9.74 9.17 3.62
CA GLY A 195 10.63 8.38 4.47
C GLY A 195 9.92 7.13 4.98
N ASP A 196 9.88 6.91 6.29
CA ASP A 196 9.20 5.76 6.91
C ASP A 196 7.76 6.06 7.33
N THR A 197 7.32 7.32 7.24
CA THR A 197 5.99 7.74 7.66
C THR A 197 4.97 7.59 6.52
N THR A 198 3.90 6.88 6.81
CA THR A 198 2.73 6.75 5.92
C THR A 198 1.65 7.75 6.34
N TYR A 199 1.22 8.56 5.39
CA TYR A 199 0.17 9.55 5.59
C TYR A 199 -1.16 9.00 5.08
N ARG A 200 -2.23 9.39 5.77
CA ARG A 200 -3.61 9.05 5.38
C ARG A 200 -4.44 10.32 5.34
N PHE A 201 -5.43 10.34 4.48
CA PHE A 201 -6.41 11.42 4.36
C PHE A 201 -5.77 12.83 4.33
N PRO A 202 -4.93 13.13 3.33
CA PRO A 202 -4.24 14.42 3.24
C PRO A 202 -5.20 15.60 3.09
N TYR A 203 -6.47 15.35 2.75
CA TYR A 203 -7.51 16.36 2.66
C TYR A 203 -8.12 16.76 4.04
N LEU A 204 -7.76 16.03 5.11
CA LEU A 204 -8.12 16.39 6.48
C LEU A 204 -7.01 17.20 7.12
N TYR A 205 -7.36 18.26 7.84
CA TYR A 205 -6.43 18.89 8.77
C TYR A 205 -6.50 18.21 10.13
N THR A 206 -5.39 18.16 10.84
CA THR A 206 -5.35 17.70 12.23
C THR A 206 -4.65 18.73 13.10
N ILE A 207 -5.16 18.92 14.30
CA ILE A 207 -4.68 19.87 15.27
C ILE A 207 -4.33 19.11 16.55
N LYS A 208 -3.24 19.46 17.19
CA LYS A 208 -2.88 19.08 18.54
C LYS A 208 -3.01 20.28 19.48
N ASP A 209 -3.36 20.02 20.72
CA ASP A 209 -3.49 20.97 21.81
C ASP A 209 -2.23 21.07 22.68
N ASP A 210 -1.16 20.36 22.34
CA ASP A 210 0.14 20.35 23.00
C ASP A 210 1.19 21.20 22.27
N GLY A 211 0.75 22.14 21.44
CA GLY A 211 1.64 23.06 20.73
C GLY A 211 2.36 24.01 21.67
N ASN A 212 3.41 24.67 21.15
CA ASN A 212 4.10 25.73 21.85
C ASN A 212 3.09 26.80 22.27
N GLY A 213 2.82 26.85 23.55
CA GLY A 213 1.92 27.81 24.12
C GLY A 213 2.64 29.06 24.62
N TRP A 214 1.97 29.80 25.43
CA TRP A 214 2.47 31.02 26.06
C TRP A 214 2.75 30.74 27.53
N THR A 215 3.95 31.08 28.01
CA THR A 215 4.25 31.09 29.44
C THR A 215 4.19 32.52 29.93
N TRP A 216 3.32 32.77 30.90
CA TRP A 216 3.25 34.04 31.59
C TRP A 216 3.84 33.84 32.98
N SER A 217 5.03 34.36 33.25
CA SER A 217 5.60 34.31 34.58
C SER A 217 6.17 35.63 35.00
N ASP A 218 5.93 36.01 36.25
CA ASP A 218 6.83 36.82 37.01
C ASP A 218 8.12 36.05 37.26
N TYR A 219 9.24 36.76 37.23
CA TYR A 219 10.63 36.25 37.36
C TYR A 219 10.73 35.03 38.28
N GLY A 220 10.91 33.84 37.67
CA GLY A 220 11.38 32.64 38.38
C GLY A 220 10.38 31.53 38.70
N SER A 221 9.11 31.64 38.36
CA SER A 221 8.16 30.54 38.52
C SER A 221 7.37 30.26 37.26
N PRO A 222 7.39 29.04 36.69
CA PRO A 222 6.65 28.69 35.49
C PRO A 222 5.18 28.33 35.81
N ASP A 223 4.52 29.09 36.68
CA ASP A 223 3.24 28.68 37.26
C ASP A 223 2.02 28.82 36.33
N ASN A 224 2.16 29.48 35.18
CA ASN A 224 1.08 29.62 34.22
C ASN A 224 1.54 29.28 32.81
N VAL A 225 1.53 27.97 32.47
CA VAL A 225 1.78 27.49 31.12
C VAL A 225 0.45 27.28 30.41
N TYR A 226 0.20 28.06 29.37
CA TYR A 226 -0.94 27.86 28.48
C TYR A 226 -0.46 27.09 27.26
N THR A 227 -0.94 25.88 27.09
CA THR A 227 -0.65 25.08 25.89
C THR A 227 -1.31 25.72 24.66
N GLY A 228 -0.54 25.79 23.59
CA GLY A 228 -1.05 26.31 22.31
C GLY A 228 -1.61 25.19 21.46
N MET A 229 -2.38 25.58 20.44
CA MET A 229 -2.81 24.66 19.39
C MET A 229 -1.89 24.77 18.19
N GLN A 230 -1.55 23.64 17.57
CA GLN A 230 -0.77 23.62 16.32
C GLN A 230 -1.33 22.62 15.32
N TYR A 231 -1.21 22.96 14.03
CA TYR A 231 -1.52 22.01 12.97
C TYR A 231 -0.45 20.92 12.93
N THR A 232 -0.87 19.66 12.97
CA THR A 232 0.00 18.49 12.73
C THR A 232 -0.08 18.03 11.28
N GLN A 233 -1.18 18.36 10.59
CA GLN A 233 -1.36 18.18 9.18
C GLN A 233 -2.19 19.31 8.60
N LEU A 234 -1.70 19.93 7.53
CA LEU A 234 -2.45 20.87 6.72
C LEU A 234 -3.25 20.12 5.66
N ALA A 235 -4.50 20.52 5.46
CA ALA A 235 -5.36 19.91 4.45
C ALA A 235 -4.84 20.20 3.03
N SER A 236 -4.85 19.19 2.18
CA SER A 236 -4.56 19.29 0.75
C SER A 236 -5.56 18.47 -0.06
N ASN A 237 -6.52 19.16 -0.69
CA ASN A 237 -7.58 18.52 -1.47
C ASN A 237 -7.14 18.04 -2.85
N ASN A 238 -5.97 18.51 -3.33
CA ASN A 238 -5.46 18.22 -4.67
C ASN A 238 -4.52 17.02 -4.72
N VAL A 239 -4.37 16.29 -3.60
CA VAL A 239 -3.56 15.08 -3.57
C VAL A 239 -4.28 13.96 -4.30
N THR A 240 -3.56 13.31 -5.19
CA THR A 240 -4.07 12.24 -6.07
C THR A 240 -3.06 11.10 -6.20
N TRP A 241 -3.35 10.16 -7.06
CA TRP A 241 -2.52 9.00 -7.36
C TRP A 241 -1.12 9.40 -7.85
N GLU A 242 -0.11 8.71 -7.34
CA GLU A 242 1.21 8.66 -7.94
C GLU A 242 1.14 7.71 -9.14
N ILE A 243 1.60 8.15 -10.32
CA ILE A 243 1.46 7.40 -11.57
C ILE A 243 2.84 7.06 -12.13
N ALA A 244 3.11 5.77 -12.29
CA ALA A 244 4.26 5.27 -13.03
C ALA A 244 3.82 4.88 -14.45
N THR A 245 4.39 5.53 -15.46
CA THR A 245 4.25 5.18 -16.87
C THR A 245 5.45 4.35 -17.28
N LYS A 246 5.19 3.15 -17.79
CA LYS A 246 6.22 2.17 -18.14
C LYS A 246 6.14 1.81 -19.60
N HIS A 247 7.31 1.72 -20.23
CA HIS A 247 7.53 1.18 -21.57
C HIS A 247 8.57 0.09 -21.48
N ASP A 248 8.32 -0.99 -22.15
CA ASP A 248 9.22 -2.12 -22.21
C ASP A 248 9.25 -2.69 -23.62
N ALA A 249 10.45 -2.90 -24.18
CA ALA A 249 10.65 -3.47 -25.49
C ALA A 249 11.66 -4.62 -25.38
N GLY A 250 11.26 -5.84 -25.74
CA GLY A 250 12.04 -7.02 -25.50
C GLY A 250 12.14 -7.94 -26.72
N VAL A 251 13.19 -8.76 -26.70
CA VAL A 251 13.46 -9.80 -27.68
C VAL A 251 13.68 -11.11 -26.94
N ASP A 252 12.92 -12.14 -27.31
CA ASP A 252 13.15 -13.51 -26.85
C ASP A 252 13.70 -14.35 -28.03
N LEU A 253 14.81 -14.99 -27.80
CA LEU A 253 15.48 -15.85 -28.78
C LEU A 253 15.63 -17.27 -28.22
N SER A 254 15.30 -18.28 -29.05
CA SER A 254 15.62 -19.67 -28.77
C SER A 254 16.07 -20.37 -30.05
N LEU A 255 17.24 -20.98 -30.00
CA LEU A 255 17.94 -21.56 -31.14
C LEU A 255 18.39 -23.00 -30.85
N PHE A 256 18.60 -23.77 -31.92
CA PHE A 256 19.22 -25.11 -31.90
C PHE A 256 18.50 -26.11 -30.97
N ASN A 257 17.15 -26.19 -31.07
CA ASN A 257 16.32 -27.03 -30.21
C ASN A 257 16.48 -26.62 -28.72
N ASP A 258 16.37 -25.33 -28.46
CA ASP A 258 16.41 -24.69 -27.13
C ASP A 258 17.76 -24.86 -26.40
N LYS A 259 18.83 -25.20 -27.11
CA LYS A 259 20.19 -25.27 -26.55
C LYS A 259 20.78 -23.88 -26.24
N PHE A 260 20.33 -22.87 -26.95
CA PHE A 260 20.68 -21.49 -26.71
C PHE A 260 19.40 -20.66 -26.55
N THR A 261 19.25 -20.02 -25.42
CA THR A 261 18.16 -19.10 -25.14
C THR A 261 18.70 -17.75 -24.65
N ALA A 262 18.14 -16.67 -25.12
CA ALA A 262 18.49 -15.32 -24.70
C ALA A 262 17.23 -14.47 -24.64
N THR A 263 17.15 -13.65 -23.63
CA THR A 263 16.12 -12.61 -23.48
C THR A 263 16.82 -11.29 -23.20
N VAL A 264 16.44 -10.24 -23.91
CA VAL A 264 16.99 -8.90 -23.69
C VAL A 264 15.83 -7.92 -23.71
N ASP A 265 15.74 -7.11 -22.67
CA ASP A 265 14.72 -6.10 -22.50
C ASP A 265 15.33 -4.70 -22.32
N TYR A 266 14.71 -3.73 -22.95
CA TYR A 266 14.93 -2.31 -22.68
C TYR A 266 13.70 -1.75 -21.99
N PHE A 267 13.87 -1.15 -20.82
CA PHE A 267 12.80 -0.53 -20.07
C PHE A 267 13.01 0.97 -19.91
N HIS A 268 11.90 1.69 -19.88
CA HIS A 268 11.83 3.09 -19.53
C HIS A 268 10.63 3.32 -18.63
N GLU A 269 10.86 3.84 -17.43
CA GLU A 269 9.84 4.21 -16.46
C GLU A 269 9.92 5.69 -16.15
N GLN A 270 8.77 6.37 -16.16
CA GLN A 270 8.62 7.71 -15.62
C GLN A 270 7.54 7.67 -14.55
N ARG A 271 7.89 8.10 -13.35
CA ARG A 271 7.00 8.16 -12.20
C ARG A 271 6.78 9.62 -11.85
N ASP A 272 5.52 10.05 -11.90
CA ASP A 272 5.09 11.42 -11.65
C ASP A 272 4.12 11.47 -10.48
N GLY A 273 4.03 12.62 -9.84
CA GLY A 273 3.12 12.83 -8.74
C GLY A 273 3.57 12.15 -7.44
N ILE A 274 4.87 11.99 -7.21
CA ILE A 274 5.38 11.46 -5.94
C ILE A 274 5.02 12.44 -4.83
N TYR A 275 4.44 11.89 -3.74
CA TYR A 275 4.01 12.66 -2.59
C TYR A 275 5.20 13.13 -1.77
N MET A 276 5.35 14.45 -1.63
CA MET A 276 6.51 15.09 -0.98
C MET A 276 6.09 16.32 -0.18
N GLU A 277 6.94 16.74 0.76
CA GLU A 277 6.84 18.04 1.43
C GLU A 277 7.30 19.16 0.50
N ARG A 278 6.60 20.29 0.57
CA ARG A 278 6.99 21.52 -0.16
C ARG A 278 8.01 22.33 0.64
N ASN A 279 9.21 21.82 0.79
CA ASN A 279 10.29 22.42 1.60
C ASN A 279 10.87 23.72 1.00
N TYR A 280 10.43 24.13 -0.19
CA TYR A 280 10.87 25.36 -0.84
C TYR A 280 10.15 26.63 -0.34
N LEU A 281 9.20 26.49 0.57
CA LEU A 281 8.55 27.65 1.18
C LEU A 281 9.52 28.34 2.14
N PRO A 282 9.79 29.66 1.98
CA PRO A 282 10.67 30.38 2.89
C PRO A 282 10.11 30.39 4.32
N GLY A 283 11.00 30.25 5.32
CA GLY A 283 10.60 30.26 6.73
C GLY A 283 9.87 31.54 7.19
N ILE A 284 10.01 32.66 6.46
CA ILE A 284 9.29 33.90 6.71
C ILE A 284 7.77 33.77 6.57
N VAL A 285 7.28 32.71 5.90
CA VAL A 285 5.84 32.41 5.81
C VAL A 285 5.26 31.99 7.17
N GLY A 286 6.12 31.65 8.14
CA GLY A 286 5.71 31.38 9.53
C GLY A 286 4.92 30.09 9.73
N VAL A 287 5.02 29.13 8.82
CA VAL A 287 4.38 27.81 8.95
C VAL A 287 5.33 26.83 9.63
N ASN A 288 4.88 26.17 10.70
CA ASN A 288 5.62 25.11 11.39
C ASN A 288 5.48 23.75 10.70
N THR A 289 4.42 23.57 9.91
CA THR A 289 4.14 22.34 9.17
C THR A 289 4.07 22.67 7.68
N TYR A 290 4.94 22.05 6.89
CA TYR A 290 4.94 22.25 5.44
C TYR A 290 3.78 21.51 4.78
N PRO A 291 3.09 22.16 3.81
CA PRO A 291 2.08 21.48 3.03
C PRO A 291 2.71 20.39 2.18
N LYS A 292 1.99 19.28 1.99
CA LYS A 292 2.41 18.13 1.21
C LYS A 292 1.60 18.04 -0.07
N ALA A 293 2.22 17.59 -1.16
CA ALA A 293 1.56 17.46 -2.45
C ALA A 293 2.27 16.44 -3.37
N ASN A 294 1.62 16.10 -4.47
CA ASN A 294 2.17 15.30 -5.55
C ASN A 294 3.06 16.15 -6.47
N VAL A 295 4.32 16.37 -6.10
CA VAL A 295 5.24 17.28 -6.82
C VAL A 295 6.52 16.61 -7.31
N GLY A 296 6.81 15.39 -6.84
CA GLY A 296 8.02 14.68 -7.24
C GLY A 296 7.87 13.96 -8.57
N SER A 297 8.97 13.86 -9.31
CA SER A 297 9.08 13.07 -10.53
C SER A 297 10.42 12.33 -10.57
N VAL A 298 10.40 11.08 -11.00
CA VAL A 298 11.60 10.24 -11.15
C VAL A 298 11.53 9.54 -12.49
N ARG A 299 12.68 9.44 -13.15
CA ARG A 299 12.83 8.69 -14.41
C ARG A 299 13.90 7.62 -14.25
N SER A 300 13.59 6.41 -14.71
CA SER A 300 14.49 5.26 -14.76
C SER A 300 14.49 4.65 -16.15
N LYS A 301 15.64 4.20 -16.63
CA LYS A 301 15.78 3.47 -17.88
C LYS A 301 16.97 2.52 -17.80
N GLY A 302 16.90 1.41 -18.48
CA GLY A 302 18.00 0.42 -18.47
C GLY A 302 17.73 -0.72 -19.42
N PHE A 303 18.66 -1.66 -19.39
CA PHE A 303 18.57 -2.94 -20.06
C PHE A 303 18.70 -4.04 -19.02
N ASP A 304 17.99 -5.14 -19.22
CA ASP A 304 18.17 -6.39 -18.51
C ASP A 304 18.09 -7.58 -19.47
N GLY A 305 18.68 -8.73 -19.03
CA GLY A 305 18.77 -9.90 -19.88
C GLY A 305 19.45 -11.08 -19.21
#